data_cba25538282228557c5e7a58a9c2f225
#
_entry.id   cba25538282228557c5e7a58a9c2f225
#
_cell.length_a   1.000
_cell.length_b   1.000
_cell.length_c   1.000
_cell.angle_alpha   90.00
_cell.angle_beta   90.00
_cell.angle_gamma   90.00
#
_symmetry.space_group_name_H-M   'P 1'
#
loop_
_entity.id
_entity.type
_entity.pdbx_description
1 polymer ?
#
loop_
_entity_poly.entity_id
_entity_poly.type
_entity_poly.pdbx_seq_one_letter_code
_entity_poly.pdbx_strand_id
1 'polypeptide(L)' 'MNVFVILLILLGGLALIVLELLAVPGT' A
#
# COMPACT_ATOMS: atom_id res chain seq x y z
N MET A 1 -5.15 -18.41 10.00
CA MET A 1 -4.75 -17.12 9.42
C MET A 1 -5.67 -16.03 9.93
N ASN A 2 -5.09 -14.91 10.29
CA ASN A 2 -5.87 -13.78 10.80
C ASN A 2 -6.23 -12.86 9.63
N VAL A 3 -7.52 -12.79 9.31
CA VAL A 3 -8.03 -11.94 8.21
C VAL A 3 -7.68 -10.47 8.44
N PHE A 4 -7.69 -10.03 9.69
CA PHE A 4 -7.35 -8.66 10.04
C PHE A 4 -5.92 -8.31 9.62
N VAL A 5 -4.98 -9.22 9.88
CA VAL A 5 -3.58 -9.02 9.48
C VAL A 5 -3.43 -8.99 7.96
N ILE A 6 -4.15 -9.87 7.26
CA ILE A 6 -4.11 -9.89 5.81
C ILE A 6 -4.62 -8.57 5.23
N LEU A 7 -5.72 -8.06 5.78
CA LEU A 7 -6.28 -6.78 5.33
C LEU A 7 -5.30 -5.62 5.59
N LEU A 8 -4.61 -5.63 6.72
CA LEU A 8 -3.62 -4.59 7.03
C LEU A 8 -2.47 -4.60 6.03
N ILE A 9 -1.99 -5.78 5.67
CA ILE A 9 -0.90 -5.93 4.70
C ILE A 9 -1.33 -5.45 3.33
N LEU A 10 -2.51 -5.87 2.88
CA LEU A 10 -3.05 -5.45 1.59
C LEU A 10 -3.27 -3.94 1.53
N LEU A 11 -3.85 -3.39 2.58
CA LEU A 11 -4.11 -1.96 2.66
C LEU A 11 -2.79 -1.16 2.66
N GLY A 12 -1.81 -1.62 3.43
CA GLY A 12 -0.50 -0.98 3.49
C GLY A 12 0.21 -0.98 2.14
N GLY A 13 0.19 -2.12 1.44
CA GLY A 13 0.80 -2.23 0.12
C GLY A 13 0.12 -1.34 -0.90
N LEU A 14 -1.21 -1.32 -0.90
CA LEU A 14 -1.97 -0.45 -1.80
C LEU A 14 -1.68 1.03 -1.50
N ALA A 15 -1.63 1.41 -0.23
CA ALA A 15 -1.33 2.78 0.16
C ALA A 15 0.05 3.22 -0.34
N LEU A 16 1.04 2.34 -0.24
CA LEU A 16 2.38 2.64 -0.74
C LEU A 16 2.40 2.84 -2.26
N ILE A 17 1.69 2.01 -2.99
CA ILE A 17 1.59 2.15 -4.45
C ILE A 17 0.94 3.48 -4.83
N VAL A 18 -0.17 3.82 -4.18
CA VAL A 18 -0.86 5.08 -4.43
C VAL A 18 0.03 6.26 -4.10
N LEU A 19 0.75 6.20 -2.98
CA LEU A 19 1.65 7.26 -2.58
C LEU A 19 2.76 7.48 -3.63
N GLU A 20 3.30 6.40 -4.18
CA GLU A 20 4.33 6.49 -5.21
C GLU A 20 3.81 7.11 -6.49
N LEU A 21 2.57 6.81 -6.87
CA LEU A 21 1.97 7.41 -8.06
C LEU A 21 1.63 8.88 -7.87
N LEU A 22 1.25 9.28 -6.65
CA LEU A 22 0.98 10.68 -6.31
C LEU A 22 2.27 11.49 -6.20
N ALA A 23 3.34 10.89 -5.69
CA ALA A 23 4.66 11.48 -5.77
C ALA A 23 5.17 11.35 -7.22
N VAL A 24 5.89 12.34 -7.70
CA VAL A 24 6.35 12.34 -9.09
C VAL A 24 7.28 11.15 -9.33
N PRO A 25 6.91 10.18 -10.21
CA PRO A 25 7.79 9.06 -10.53
C PRO A 25 9.11 9.53 -11.12
N GLY A 26 10.21 8.98 -10.62
CA GLY A 26 11.52 9.30 -11.15
C GLY A 26 12.23 10.48 -10.50
N THR A 27 11.63 11.05 -9.45
CA THR A 27 12.30 12.12 -8.69
C THR A 27 12.98 11.62 -7.44
#